data_9a4385a293423480fde01eac4fcb8469
#
_entry.id   9a4385a293423480fde01eac4fcb8469
#
_cell.length_a   1.000
_cell.length_b   1.000
_cell.length_c   1.000
_cell.angle_alpha   90.00
_cell.angle_beta   90.00
_cell.angle_gamma   90.00
#
_symmetry.space_group_name_H-M   'P 1'
#
loop_
_entity.id
_entity.type
_entity.pdbx_description
1 polymer ?
#
loop_
_entity_poly.entity_id
_entity_poly.type
_entity_poly.pdbx_seq_one_letter_code
_entity_poly.pdbx_strand_id
1 'polypeptide(L)'
;MQEFMENAGALENTDDVEKDPEFQFKDELRSYVQGFYRFCNLYLHHEEFFNPFQQNLFLADYVPFKQLLDDDDMLLRLADFVFKDKSFHMALDLYHKLPQDKFTPNIYQKVGYCYEQLGNAENAINQYERANLLKPHSKWTIKRLATCARTTGNYEKALDYYTQLEEFLPEDADVAIHQAESLICMQRYDEAFKYLFKANYLNPQSTLATRALAWCSLLTGKYEQAEKYYQKVLAQSPTPTDYLNAGHTAWLQGHIAEAVSRYRKSLNNETHTLNFIKEDEDLLKRAGLTNEDLAMMRDALSI
;
A
#
# COMPACT_ATOMS: atom_id res chain seq x y z
N MET A 1 17.43 -20.41 7.00
CA MET A 1 18.71 -20.86 6.42
C MET A 1 19.00 -22.32 6.73
N GLN A 2 18.57 -22.89 7.86
CA GLN A 2 18.71 -24.32 8.16
C GLN A 2 17.79 -25.21 7.35
N GLU A 3 16.52 -24.85 7.10
CA GLU A 3 15.60 -25.61 6.25
C GLU A 3 15.99 -25.67 4.76
N PHE A 4 16.85 -24.76 4.30
CA PHE A 4 17.35 -24.77 2.92
C PHE A 4 18.54 -25.74 2.72
N MET A 5 19.18 -26.10 3.79
CA MET A 5 20.32 -27.04 3.78
C MET A 5 19.88 -28.52 3.92
N GLU A 6 18.75 -28.77 4.58
CA GLU A 6 18.21 -30.15 4.74
C GLU A 6 17.57 -30.69 3.45
N ASN A 7 17.05 -29.82 2.58
CA ASN A 7 16.50 -30.23 1.27
C ASN A 7 17.56 -30.41 0.18
N ALA A 8 18.80 -30.00 0.40
CA ALA A 8 19.90 -30.25 -0.55
C ALA A 8 20.54 -31.63 -0.39
N GLY A 9 20.26 -32.34 0.71
CA GLY A 9 20.85 -33.66 0.99
C GLY A 9 20.04 -34.88 0.53
N ALA A 10 18.83 -34.66 -0.04
CA ALA A 10 17.94 -35.76 -0.43
C ALA A 10 17.95 -36.13 -1.92
N LEU A 11 18.97 -35.69 -2.67
CA LEU A 11 19.15 -35.98 -4.11
C LEU A 11 20.40 -36.81 -4.41
N GLU A 12 20.82 -37.64 -3.48
CA GLU A 12 21.82 -38.68 -3.78
C GLU A 12 21.08 -40.04 -3.81
N ASN A 13 20.61 -40.44 -4.99
CA ASN A 13 20.58 -41.79 -5.58
C ASN A 13 19.58 -41.86 -6.73
N THR A 14 20.01 -41.38 -7.88
CA THR A 14 19.49 -41.85 -9.18
C THR A 14 20.65 -41.97 -10.15
N ASP A 15 21.41 -43.04 -9.98
CA ASP A 15 22.22 -43.57 -11.05
C ASP A 15 21.28 -44.09 -12.16
N ASP A 16 21.65 -43.77 -13.41
CA ASP A 16 21.09 -44.29 -14.67
C ASP A 16 19.73 -43.76 -15.17
N VAL A 17 19.53 -42.45 -15.13
CA VAL A 17 18.72 -41.80 -16.17
C VAL A 17 19.67 -41.09 -17.11
N GLU A 18 19.78 -41.53 -18.37
CA GLU A 18 20.38 -40.72 -19.45
C GLU A 18 19.70 -39.36 -19.37
N LYS A 19 20.41 -38.36 -18.80
CA LYS A 19 19.86 -37.01 -18.65
C LYS A 19 19.72 -36.47 -20.07
N ASP A 20 18.49 -36.10 -20.41
CA ASP A 20 18.15 -35.40 -21.65
C ASP A 20 19.22 -34.33 -21.92
N PRO A 21 19.88 -34.30 -23.08
CA PRO A 21 20.91 -33.31 -23.43
C PRO A 21 20.44 -31.87 -23.21
N GLU A 22 19.17 -31.61 -23.38
CA GLU A 22 18.56 -30.31 -23.13
C GLU A 22 18.52 -29.99 -21.61
N PHE A 23 18.26 -30.98 -20.79
CA PHE A 23 18.30 -30.82 -19.32
C PHE A 23 19.75 -30.59 -18.83
N GLN A 24 20.72 -31.30 -19.36
CA GLN A 24 22.13 -31.11 -19.03
C GLN A 24 22.60 -29.70 -19.40
N PHE A 25 22.27 -29.25 -20.61
CA PHE A 25 22.60 -27.88 -21.07
C PHE A 25 21.98 -26.81 -20.16
N LYS A 26 20.69 -26.94 -19.78
CA LYS A 26 20.03 -26.02 -18.87
C LYS A 26 20.68 -25.98 -17.48
N ASP A 27 21.12 -27.10 -16.98
CA ASP A 27 21.76 -27.19 -15.66
C ASP A 27 23.17 -26.62 -15.67
N GLU A 28 23.94 -26.88 -16.70
CA GLU A 28 25.26 -26.28 -16.92
C GLU A 28 25.18 -24.76 -17.07
N LEU A 29 24.19 -24.28 -17.84
CA LEU A 29 23.99 -22.85 -18.04
C LEU A 29 23.56 -22.17 -16.73
N ARG A 30 22.70 -22.81 -15.92
CA ARG A 30 22.33 -22.32 -14.59
C ARG A 30 23.55 -22.21 -13.68
N SER A 31 24.40 -23.23 -13.66
CA SER A 31 25.64 -23.26 -12.89
C SER A 31 26.61 -22.14 -13.33
N TYR A 32 26.72 -21.93 -14.65
CA TYR A 32 27.54 -20.86 -15.22
C TYR A 32 27.04 -19.48 -14.80
N VAL A 33 25.70 -19.25 -14.89
CA VAL A 33 25.09 -17.96 -14.48
C VAL A 33 25.31 -17.69 -13.01
N GLN A 34 25.12 -18.70 -12.14
CA GLN A 34 25.38 -18.56 -10.71
C GLN A 34 26.87 -18.28 -10.43
N GLY A 35 27.78 -18.95 -11.12
CA GLY A 35 29.19 -18.73 -11.01
C GLY A 35 29.56 -17.31 -11.45
N PHE A 36 29.02 -16.85 -12.56
CA PHE A 36 29.26 -15.51 -13.09
C PHE A 36 28.70 -14.42 -12.17
N TYR A 37 27.51 -14.61 -11.62
CA TYR A 37 26.93 -13.72 -10.61
C TYR A 37 27.83 -13.62 -9.37
N ARG A 38 28.29 -14.77 -8.85
CA ARG A 38 29.24 -14.81 -7.72
C ARG A 38 30.53 -14.11 -8.04
N PHE A 39 31.11 -14.33 -9.22
CA PHE A 39 32.30 -13.64 -9.67
C PHE A 39 32.09 -12.13 -9.66
N CYS A 40 31.04 -11.63 -10.30
CA CYS A 40 30.78 -10.20 -10.42
C CYS A 40 30.49 -9.49 -9.08
N ASN A 41 30.01 -10.22 -8.05
CA ASN A 41 29.64 -9.61 -6.77
C ASN A 41 30.59 -9.97 -5.61
N LEU A 42 31.30 -11.05 -5.65
CA LEU A 42 32.14 -11.55 -4.54
C LEU A 42 33.64 -11.56 -4.82
N TYR A 43 34.04 -11.34 -6.05
CA TYR A 43 35.47 -11.26 -6.37
C TYR A 43 36.10 -10.02 -5.72
N LEU A 44 37.31 -10.17 -5.19
CA LEU A 44 37.99 -9.15 -4.37
C LEU A 44 38.21 -7.80 -5.10
N HIS A 45 38.32 -7.84 -6.43
CA HIS A 45 38.53 -6.70 -7.32
C HIS A 45 37.32 -6.52 -8.27
N HIS A 46 36.10 -6.85 -7.82
CA HIS A 46 34.89 -6.78 -8.65
C HIS A 46 34.61 -5.37 -9.17
N GLU A 47 35.10 -4.34 -8.48
CA GLU A 47 34.93 -2.94 -8.88
C GLU A 47 35.70 -2.56 -10.14
N GLU A 48 36.76 -3.35 -10.50
CA GLU A 48 37.56 -3.16 -11.70
C GLU A 48 36.89 -3.73 -12.95
N PHE A 49 35.84 -4.53 -12.78
CA PHE A 49 35.14 -5.19 -13.86
C PHE A 49 33.75 -4.62 -14.05
N PHE A 50 33.30 -4.57 -15.31
CA PHE A 50 31.94 -4.28 -15.64
C PHE A 50 31.00 -5.34 -15.01
N ASN A 51 30.16 -4.93 -14.07
CA ASN A 51 29.18 -5.82 -13.46
C ASN A 51 27.83 -5.67 -14.17
N PRO A 52 27.43 -6.61 -15.03
CA PRO A 52 26.17 -6.53 -15.75
C PRO A 52 24.94 -6.63 -14.82
N PHE A 53 25.10 -7.22 -13.62
CA PHE A 53 24.00 -7.35 -12.63
C PHE A 53 23.72 -6.07 -11.84
N GLN A 54 24.61 -5.07 -11.92
CA GLN A 54 24.42 -3.75 -11.29
C GLN A 54 23.88 -2.71 -12.26
N GLN A 55 23.74 -3.04 -13.52
CA GLN A 55 23.18 -2.14 -14.52
C GLN A 55 21.71 -2.51 -14.77
N ASN A 56 20.91 -1.52 -15.23
CA ASN A 56 19.55 -1.74 -15.70
C ASN A 56 19.51 -2.54 -17.03
N LEU A 57 20.46 -3.46 -17.20
CA LEU A 57 20.50 -4.35 -18.35
C LEU A 57 19.66 -5.58 -18.03
N PHE A 58 18.59 -5.73 -18.78
CA PHE A 58 17.74 -6.90 -18.66
C PHE A 58 18.49 -8.11 -19.26
N LEU A 59 19.11 -8.92 -18.40
CA LEU A 59 19.93 -10.07 -18.80
C LEU A 59 19.20 -11.05 -19.72
N ALA A 60 17.88 -11.10 -19.63
CA ALA A 60 17.02 -11.92 -20.48
C ALA A 60 17.08 -11.57 -21.97
N ASP A 61 17.58 -10.39 -22.34
CA ASP A 61 17.73 -9.98 -23.74
C ASP A 61 19.04 -10.46 -24.38
N TYR A 62 19.97 -10.97 -23.56
CA TYR A 62 21.24 -11.55 -24.06
C TYR A 62 21.03 -12.99 -24.55
N VAL A 63 21.62 -13.30 -25.69
CA VAL A 63 21.43 -14.57 -26.42
C VAL A 63 21.52 -15.84 -25.55
N PRO A 64 22.52 -16.01 -24.64
CA PRO A 64 22.58 -17.21 -23.82
C PRO A 64 21.44 -17.35 -22.82
N PHE A 65 20.91 -16.22 -22.33
CA PHE A 65 19.79 -16.21 -21.40
C PHE A 65 18.44 -16.27 -22.11
N LYS A 66 18.35 -15.74 -23.34
CA LYS A 66 17.15 -15.79 -24.15
C LYS A 66 16.73 -17.23 -24.43
N GLN A 67 17.66 -18.11 -24.72
CA GLN A 67 17.38 -19.53 -24.94
C GLN A 67 16.85 -20.26 -23.67
N LEU A 68 17.29 -19.82 -22.48
CA LEU A 68 16.77 -20.31 -21.21
C LEU A 68 15.33 -19.83 -20.92
N LEU A 69 14.97 -18.68 -21.46
CA LEU A 69 13.71 -18.01 -21.23
C LEU A 69 12.68 -18.25 -22.39
N ASP A 70 13.05 -19.05 -23.39
CA ASP A 70 12.12 -19.50 -24.44
C ASP A 70 11.11 -20.54 -23.90
N ASP A 71 11.33 -21.07 -22.67
CA ASP A 71 10.38 -21.91 -21.96
C ASP A 71 9.48 -21.04 -21.05
N ASP A 72 8.21 -20.97 -21.37
CA ASP A 72 7.20 -20.21 -20.60
C ASP A 72 7.16 -20.61 -19.13
N ASP A 73 7.35 -21.90 -18.79
CA ASP A 73 7.34 -22.38 -17.41
C ASP A 73 8.59 -21.92 -16.66
N MET A 74 9.74 -21.90 -17.30
CA MET A 74 10.98 -21.36 -16.74
C MET A 74 10.86 -19.86 -16.52
N LEU A 75 10.33 -19.13 -17.50
CA LEU A 75 10.09 -17.69 -17.43
C LEU A 75 9.16 -17.34 -16.27
N LEU A 76 8.07 -18.11 -16.11
CA LEU A 76 7.13 -17.93 -14.99
C LEU A 76 7.79 -18.19 -13.63
N ARG A 77 8.58 -19.26 -13.51
CA ARG A 77 9.32 -19.57 -12.27
C ARG A 77 10.31 -18.47 -11.91
N LEU A 78 11.00 -17.93 -12.89
CA LEU A 78 11.93 -16.82 -12.68
C LEU A 78 11.19 -15.54 -12.27
N ALA A 79 10.09 -15.22 -12.94
CA ALA A 79 9.24 -14.09 -12.57
C ALA A 79 8.73 -14.21 -11.13
N ASP A 80 8.28 -15.41 -10.74
CA ASP A 80 7.81 -15.69 -9.39
C ASP A 80 8.92 -15.62 -8.34
N PHE A 81 10.13 -16.04 -8.68
CA PHE A 81 11.30 -15.92 -7.81
C PHE A 81 11.64 -14.45 -7.56
N VAL A 82 11.74 -13.66 -8.63
CA VAL A 82 12.06 -12.23 -8.57
C VAL A 82 10.94 -11.45 -7.86
N PHE A 83 9.68 -11.84 -8.05
CA PHE A 83 8.54 -11.29 -7.31
C PHE A 83 8.67 -11.53 -5.79
N LYS A 84 9.03 -12.74 -5.38
CA LYS A 84 9.27 -13.07 -3.95
C LYS A 84 10.43 -12.28 -3.36
N ASP A 85 11.45 -11.99 -4.16
CA ASP A 85 12.57 -11.13 -3.79
C ASP A 85 12.22 -9.63 -3.75
N LYS A 86 10.97 -9.27 -4.04
CA LYS A 86 10.45 -7.89 -4.07
C LYS A 86 11.08 -6.98 -5.14
N SER A 87 11.75 -7.55 -6.12
CA SER A 87 12.29 -6.82 -7.27
C SER A 87 11.20 -6.58 -8.32
N PHE A 88 10.23 -5.72 -7.98
CA PHE A 88 8.95 -5.59 -8.70
C PHE A 88 9.10 -5.11 -10.15
N HIS A 89 10.06 -4.23 -10.46
CA HIS A 89 10.33 -3.82 -11.85
C HIS A 89 10.74 -5.02 -12.70
N MET A 90 11.73 -5.79 -12.23
CA MET A 90 12.23 -6.97 -12.95
C MET A 90 11.14 -8.06 -13.06
N ALA A 91 10.32 -8.23 -12.03
CA ALA A 91 9.21 -9.16 -12.05
C ALA A 91 8.18 -8.79 -13.15
N LEU A 92 7.84 -7.49 -13.28
CA LEU A 92 6.96 -7.00 -14.33
C LEU A 92 7.52 -7.29 -15.72
N ASP A 93 8.80 -7.00 -15.96
CA ASP A 93 9.44 -7.24 -17.24
C ASP A 93 9.40 -8.72 -17.64
N LEU A 94 9.57 -9.61 -16.67
CA LEU A 94 9.47 -11.05 -16.89
C LEU A 94 8.02 -11.51 -17.14
N TYR A 95 7.06 -11.05 -16.33
CA TYR A 95 5.65 -11.38 -16.56
C TYR A 95 5.14 -10.87 -17.90
N HIS A 96 5.58 -9.69 -18.37
CA HIS A 96 5.19 -9.14 -19.67
C HIS A 96 5.74 -9.90 -20.86
N LYS A 97 6.78 -10.72 -20.68
CA LYS A 97 7.30 -11.62 -21.74
C LYS A 97 6.48 -12.90 -21.87
N LEU A 98 5.64 -13.24 -20.88
CA LEU A 98 4.76 -14.39 -20.98
C LEU A 98 3.66 -14.15 -22.01
N PRO A 99 3.33 -15.17 -22.82
CA PRO A 99 2.17 -15.12 -23.72
C PRO A 99 0.87 -14.88 -22.95
N GLN A 100 -0.04 -14.10 -23.53
CA GLN A 100 -1.30 -13.71 -22.86
C GLN A 100 -2.21 -14.90 -22.52
N ASP A 101 -2.15 -15.97 -23.28
CA ASP A 101 -2.90 -17.22 -23.05
C ASP A 101 -2.45 -17.96 -21.78
N LYS A 102 -1.25 -17.67 -21.29
CA LYS A 102 -0.71 -18.20 -20.02
C LYS A 102 -1.13 -17.39 -18.80
N PHE A 103 -1.76 -16.23 -18.98
CA PHE A 103 -2.14 -15.38 -17.86
C PHE A 103 -3.32 -15.96 -17.08
N THR A 104 -3.01 -16.49 -15.91
CA THR A 104 -3.97 -16.94 -14.92
C THR A 104 -4.40 -15.80 -14.00
N PRO A 105 -5.52 -15.93 -13.26
CA PRO A 105 -5.90 -14.95 -12.23
C PRO A 105 -4.77 -14.62 -11.26
N ASN A 106 -3.96 -15.62 -10.90
CA ASN A 106 -2.83 -15.44 -9.98
C ASN A 106 -1.71 -14.58 -10.60
N ILE A 107 -1.42 -14.74 -11.90
CA ILE A 107 -0.42 -13.93 -12.59
C ILE A 107 -0.91 -12.48 -12.66
N TYR A 108 -2.18 -12.25 -13.04
CA TYR A 108 -2.76 -10.90 -13.03
C TYR A 108 -2.70 -10.26 -11.64
N GLN A 109 -2.96 -11.02 -10.56
CA GLN A 109 -2.83 -10.53 -9.18
C GLN A 109 -1.40 -10.13 -8.84
N LYS A 110 -0.39 -10.92 -9.24
CA LYS A 110 1.02 -10.61 -9.00
C LYS A 110 1.47 -9.39 -9.79
N VAL A 111 1.09 -9.30 -11.07
CA VAL A 111 1.38 -8.13 -11.91
C VAL A 111 0.72 -6.88 -11.35
N GLY A 112 -0.55 -6.96 -10.94
CA GLY A 112 -1.24 -5.88 -10.26
C GLY A 112 -0.54 -5.44 -8.98
N TYR A 113 -0.07 -6.41 -8.18
CA TYR A 113 0.67 -6.13 -6.96
C TYR A 113 2.02 -5.46 -7.23
N CYS A 114 2.73 -5.85 -8.27
CA CYS A 114 3.96 -5.17 -8.68
C CYS A 114 3.68 -3.69 -9.02
N TYR A 115 2.65 -3.41 -9.82
CA TYR A 115 2.26 -2.04 -10.14
C TYR A 115 1.88 -1.24 -8.89
N GLU A 116 1.15 -1.85 -7.96
CA GLU A 116 0.77 -1.21 -6.70
C GLU A 116 2.00 -0.84 -5.86
N GLN A 117 2.99 -1.75 -5.74
CA GLN A 117 4.22 -1.49 -5.00
C GLN A 117 5.11 -0.43 -5.67
N LEU A 118 4.99 -0.25 -6.97
CA LEU A 118 5.66 0.78 -7.74
C LEU A 118 4.89 2.11 -7.79
N GLY A 119 3.79 2.23 -7.04
CA GLY A 119 2.98 3.45 -6.97
C GLY A 119 2.06 3.68 -8.19
N ASN A 120 1.95 2.71 -9.11
CA ASN A 120 1.10 2.82 -10.29
C ASN A 120 -0.25 2.15 -10.04
N ALA A 121 -1.10 2.82 -9.24
CA ALA A 121 -2.39 2.27 -8.84
C ALA A 121 -3.37 2.08 -10.00
N GLU A 122 -3.30 2.89 -11.05
CA GLU A 122 -4.18 2.75 -12.22
C GLU A 122 -3.91 1.46 -12.98
N ASN A 123 -2.63 1.16 -13.27
CA ASN A 123 -2.27 -0.10 -13.91
C ASN A 123 -2.54 -1.29 -12.99
N ALA A 124 -2.38 -1.14 -11.67
CA ALA A 124 -2.74 -2.17 -10.71
C ALA A 124 -4.23 -2.51 -10.79
N ILE A 125 -5.12 -1.50 -10.82
CA ILE A 125 -6.57 -1.70 -10.97
C ILE A 125 -6.87 -2.50 -12.24
N ASN A 126 -6.29 -2.13 -13.37
CA ASN A 126 -6.53 -2.83 -14.64
C ASN A 126 -6.18 -4.32 -14.56
N GLN A 127 -5.09 -4.67 -13.87
CA GLN A 127 -4.69 -6.07 -13.72
C GLN A 127 -5.58 -6.81 -12.71
N TYR A 128 -5.95 -6.16 -11.62
CA TYR A 128 -6.86 -6.75 -10.64
C TYR A 128 -8.28 -6.93 -11.19
N GLU A 129 -8.78 -6.02 -12.03
CA GLU A 129 -10.06 -6.19 -12.73
C GLU A 129 -10.03 -7.42 -13.65
N ARG A 130 -8.94 -7.63 -14.41
CA ARG A 130 -8.75 -8.84 -15.23
C ARG A 130 -8.71 -10.11 -14.36
N ALA A 131 -8.01 -10.06 -13.23
CA ALA A 131 -7.99 -11.17 -12.29
C ALA A 131 -9.39 -11.48 -11.74
N ASN A 132 -10.17 -10.44 -11.43
CA ASN A 132 -11.54 -10.56 -10.90
C ASN A 132 -12.52 -11.08 -11.95
N LEU A 133 -12.34 -10.72 -13.22
CA LEU A 133 -13.14 -11.26 -14.34
C LEU A 133 -12.93 -12.78 -14.50
N LEU A 134 -11.70 -13.25 -14.40
CA LEU A 134 -11.36 -14.67 -14.55
C LEU A 134 -11.69 -15.49 -13.28
N LYS A 135 -11.59 -14.90 -12.11
CA LYS A 135 -11.91 -15.53 -10.82
C LYS A 135 -12.68 -14.54 -9.95
N PRO A 136 -14.00 -14.44 -10.14
CA PRO A 136 -14.87 -13.58 -9.32
C PRO A 136 -14.82 -13.97 -7.84
N HIS A 137 -15.20 -13.03 -6.98
CA HIS A 137 -15.34 -13.23 -5.53
C HIS A 137 -14.04 -13.56 -4.77
N SER A 138 -12.89 -13.22 -5.33
CA SER A 138 -11.63 -13.27 -4.60
C SER A 138 -11.56 -12.11 -3.60
N LYS A 139 -11.74 -12.40 -2.29
CA LYS A 139 -11.66 -11.39 -1.22
C LYS A 139 -10.39 -10.56 -1.31
N TRP A 140 -9.26 -11.21 -1.59
CA TRP A 140 -7.97 -10.54 -1.73
C TRP A 140 -7.98 -9.55 -2.90
N THR A 141 -8.49 -9.96 -4.07
CA THR A 141 -8.54 -9.10 -5.28
C THR A 141 -9.47 -7.91 -5.06
N ILE A 142 -10.66 -8.15 -4.49
CA ILE A 142 -11.63 -7.08 -4.20
C ILE A 142 -11.03 -6.09 -3.21
N LYS A 143 -10.35 -6.55 -2.16
CA LYS A 143 -9.67 -5.68 -1.19
C LYS A 143 -8.60 -4.80 -1.86
N ARG A 144 -7.81 -5.36 -2.80
CA ARG A 144 -6.81 -4.59 -3.54
C ARG A 144 -7.44 -3.57 -4.48
N LEU A 145 -8.49 -3.96 -5.20
CA LEU A 145 -9.27 -3.05 -6.04
C LEU A 145 -9.81 -1.87 -5.24
N ALA A 146 -10.44 -2.14 -4.08
CA ALA A 146 -10.95 -1.12 -3.19
C ALA A 146 -9.85 -0.16 -2.71
N THR A 147 -8.71 -0.70 -2.29
CA THR A 147 -7.57 0.11 -1.82
C THR A 147 -7.00 0.97 -2.94
N CYS A 148 -6.75 0.40 -4.13
CA CYS A 148 -6.22 1.16 -5.27
C CYS A 148 -7.22 2.21 -5.76
N ALA A 149 -8.52 1.91 -5.83
CA ALA A 149 -9.55 2.88 -6.20
C ALA A 149 -9.58 4.06 -5.22
N ARG A 150 -9.43 3.80 -3.91
CA ARG A 150 -9.36 4.86 -2.89
C ARG A 150 -8.10 5.72 -3.05
N THR A 151 -6.94 5.13 -3.29
CA THR A 151 -5.68 5.87 -3.46
C THR A 151 -5.64 6.70 -4.74
N THR A 152 -6.37 6.30 -5.78
CA THR A 152 -6.55 7.10 -7.02
C THR A 152 -7.65 8.15 -6.93
N GLY A 153 -8.30 8.30 -5.75
CA GLY A 153 -9.39 9.26 -5.55
C GLY A 153 -10.74 8.83 -6.15
N ASN A 154 -10.85 7.62 -6.68
CA ASN A 154 -12.11 7.10 -7.18
C ASN A 154 -12.94 6.49 -6.03
N TYR A 155 -13.47 7.36 -5.18
CA TYR A 155 -14.13 6.96 -3.95
C TYR A 155 -15.45 6.22 -4.16
N GLU A 156 -16.15 6.46 -5.27
CA GLU A 156 -17.36 5.71 -5.63
C GLU A 156 -17.03 4.25 -5.92
N LYS A 157 -16.05 3.99 -6.81
CA LYS A 157 -15.61 2.61 -7.08
C LYS A 157 -15.02 1.94 -5.83
N ALA A 158 -14.30 2.70 -5.00
CA ALA A 158 -13.78 2.18 -3.74
C ALA A 158 -14.90 1.72 -2.82
N LEU A 159 -15.96 2.53 -2.66
CA LEU A 159 -17.14 2.20 -1.88
C LEU A 159 -17.84 0.95 -2.41
N ASP A 160 -18.01 0.84 -3.73
CA ASP A 160 -18.62 -0.34 -4.36
C ASP A 160 -17.82 -1.62 -4.06
N TYR A 161 -16.49 -1.58 -4.18
CA TYR A 161 -15.66 -2.72 -3.85
C TYR A 161 -15.64 -3.05 -2.35
N TYR A 162 -15.64 -2.04 -1.46
CA TYR A 162 -15.77 -2.30 -0.02
C TYR A 162 -17.14 -2.85 0.34
N THR A 163 -18.20 -2.46 -0.36
CA THR A 163 -19.54 -3.04 -0.17
C THR A 163 -19.58 -4.51 -0.61
N GLN A 164 -18.95 -4.85 -1.73
CA GLN A 164 -18.78 -6.26 -2.12
C GLN A 164 -17.95 -7.03 -1.08
N LEU A 165 -16.91 -6.42 -0.52
CA LEU A 165 -16.08 -7.05 0.50
C LEU A 165 -16.83 -7.28 1.80
N GLU A 166 -17.75 -6.38 2.18
CA GLU A 166 -18.60 -6.49 3.35
C GLU A 166 -19.51 -7.74 3.28
N GLU A 167 -19.99 -8.15 2.09
CA GLU A 167 -20.75 -9.39 1.92
C GLU A 167 -19.98 -10.64 2.39
N PHE A 168 -18.66 -10.62 2.25
CA PHE A 168 -17.78 -11.70 2.70
C PHE A 168 -17.24 -11.52 4.11
N LEU A 169 -17.22 -10.30 4.61
CA LEU A 169 -16.62 -9.90 5.87
C LEU A 169 -17.55 -8.92 6.61
N PRO A 170 -18.77 -9.33 6.98
CA PRO A 170 -19.81 -8.42 7.53
C PRO A 170 -19.44 -7.84 8.91
N GLU A 171 -18.55 -8.51 9.65
CA GLU A 171 -18.11 -8.11 10.98
C GLU A 171 -16.67 -7.55 10.99
N ASP A 172 -16.14 -7.16 9.83
CA ASP A 172 -14.83 -6.53 9.73
C ASP A 172 -14.95 -5.01 9.93
N ALA A 173 -14.42 -4.54 11.06
CA ALA A 173 -14.44 -3.11 11.40
C ALA A 173 -13.64 -2.26 10.41
N ASP A 174 -12.53 -2.79 9.85
CA ASP A 174 -11.68 -2.05 8.91
C ASP A 174 -12.41 -1.82 7.58
N VAL A 175 -13.21 -2.79 7.12
CA VAL A 175 -14.05 -2.62 5.93
C VAL A 175 -15.04 -1.47 6.15
N ALA A 176 -15.73 -1.45 7.29
CA ALA A 176 -16.65 -0.38 7.62
C ALA A 176 -15.96 1.00 7.73
N ILE A 177 -14.75 1.06 8.29
CA ILE A 177 -13.95 2.29 8.34
C ILE A 177 -13.64 2.79 6.93
N HIS A 178 -13.19 1.93 6.03
CA HIS A 178 -12.83 2.33 4.66
C HIS A 178 -14.06 2.73 3.82
N GLN A 179 -15.23 2.12 4.05
CA GLN A 179 -16.49 2.60 3.47
C GLN A 179 -16.78 4.03 3.94
N ALA A 180 -16.65 4.29 5.24
CA ALA A 180 -16.89 5.61 5.81
C ALA A 180 -15.86 6.64 5.31
N GLU A 181 -14.57 6.30 5.21
CA GLU A 181 -13.53 7.18 4.64
C GLU A 181 -13.88 7.58 3.20
N SER A 182 -14.30 6.62 2.37
CA SER A 182 -14.73 6.90 0.99
C SER A 182 -15.92 7.86 0.97
N LEU A 183 -16.89 7.66 1.85
CA LEU A 183 -18.08 8.54 1.98
C LEU A 183 -17.70 9.94 2.49
N ILE A 184 -16.77 10.05 3.43
CA ILE A 184 -16.24 11.33 3.93
C ILE A 184 -15.59 12.11 2.79
N CYS A 185 -14.76 11.46 1.98
CA CYS A 185 -14.13 12.09 0.83
C CYS A 185 -15.15 12.56 -0.22
N MET A 186 -16.29 11.88 -0.33
CA MET A 186 -17.44 12.29 -1.16
C MET A 186 -18.37 13.29 -0.46
N GLN A 187 -18.05 13.74 0.75
CA GLN A 187 -18.86 14.65 1.60
C GLN A 187 -20.25 14.08 1.97
N ARG A 188 -20.43 12.77 1.91
CA ARG A 188 -21.67 12.05 2.30
C ARG A 188 -21.60 11.68 3.78
N TYR A 189 -21.53 12.68 4.64
CA TYR A 189 -21.23 12.51 6.07
C TYR A 189 -22.27 11.70 6.85
N ASP A 190 -23.55 11.89 6.57
CA ASP A 190 -24.62 11.16 7.27
C ASP A 190 -24.57 9.66 7.02
N GLU A 191 -24.17 9.27 5.82
CA GLU A 191 -23.96 7.87 5.49
C GLU A 191 -22.67 7.35 6.12
N ALA A 192 -21.60 8.16 6.12
CA ALA A 192 -20.35 7.81 6.75
C ALA A 192 -20.53 7.50 8.25
N PHE A 193 -21.36 8.27 8.97
CA PHE A 193 -21.63 7.99 10.38
C PHE A 193 -22.20 6.60 10.63
N LYS A 194 -23.05 6.07 9.74
CA LYS A 194 -23.61 4.71 9.88
C LYS A 194 -22.51 3.65 9.93
N TYR A 195 -21.54 3.75 9.00
CA TYR A 195 -20.41 2.83 8.93
C TYR A 195 -19.43 3.05 10.08
N LEU A 196 -19.19 4.30 10.49
CA LEU A 196 -18.33 4.61 11.63
C LEU A 196 -18.90 4.06 12.95
N PHE A 197 -20.19 4.20 13.17
CA PHE A 197 -20.84 3.60 14.34
C PHE A 197 -20.81 2.08 14.29
N LYS A 198 -20.99 1.47 13.11
CA LYS A 198 -20.82 0.03 12.93
C LYS A 198 -19.38 -0.39 13.29
N ALA A 199 -18.37 0.30 12.76
CA ALA A 199 -16.98 0.01 13.05
C ALA A 199 -16.66 0.13 14.55
N ASN A 200 -17.13 1.20 15.19
CA ASN A 200 -16.94 1.40 16.63
C ASN A 200 -17.68 0.37 17.49
N TYR A 201 -18.82 -0.13 17.03
CA TYR A 201 -19.54 -1.22 17.69
C TYR A 201 -18.78 -2.54 17.59
N LEU A 202 -18.25 -2.86 16.39
CA LEU A 202 -17.49 -4.09 16.14
C LEU A 202 -16.14 -4.10 16.87
N ASN A 203 -15.49 -2.95 16.95
CA ASN A 203 -14.23 -2.78 17.67
C ASN A 203 -14.19 -1.46 18.47
N PRO A 204 -14.73 -1.45 19.70
CA PRO A 204 -14.78 -0.24 20.53
C PRO A 204 -13.42 0.34 20.94
N GLN A 205 -12.34 -0.45 20.83
CA GLN A 205 -10.99 -0.04 21.14
C GLN A 205 -10.21 0.44 19.90
N SER A 206 -10.83 0.44 18.73
CA SER A 206 -10.19 0.91 17.51
C SER A 206 -9.94 2.42 17.57
N THR A 207 -8.67 2.79 17.68
CA THR A 207 -8.25 4.20 17.60
C THR A 207 -8.58 4.77 16.22
N LEU A 208 -8.49 3.94 15.16
CA LEU A 208 -8.80 4.35 13.79
C LEU A 208 -10.27 4.72 13.64
N ALA A 209 -11.20 3.89 14.13
CA ALA A 209 -12.64 4.19 14.11
C ALA A 209 -12.98 5.45 14.93
N THR A 210 -12.35 5.59 16.13
CA THR A 210 -12.55 6.76 17.00
C THR A 210 -12.01 8.03 16.33
N ARG A 211 -10.86 7.96 15.67
CA ARG A 211 -10.26 9.07 14.91
C ARG A 211 -11.15 9.50 13.74
N ALA A 212 -11.69 8.54 12.99
CA ALA A 212 -12.60 8.83 11.88
C ALA A 212 -13.91 9.44 12.36
N LEU A 213 -14.47 8.99 13.51
CA LEU A 213 -15.62 9.61 14.15
C LEU A 213 -15.35 11.05 14.59
N ALA A 214 -14.17 11.29 15.19
CA ALA A 214 -13.74 12.63 15.60
C ALA A 214 -13.67 13.57 14.39
N TRP A 215 -13.01 13.13 13.33
CA TRP A 215 -12.84 13.88 12.09
C TRP A 215 -14.19 14.18 11.40
N CYS A 216 -15.01 13.16 11.23
CA CYS A 216 -16.34 13.33 10.64
C CYS A 216 -17.23 14.28 11.47
N SER A 217 -17.12 14.23 12.79
CA SER A 217 -17.84 15.14 13.69
C SER A 217 -17.34 16.58 13.54
N LEU A 218 -16.04 16.78 13.40
CA LEU A 218 -15.45 18.10 13.13
C LEU A 218 -15.95 18.69 11.81
N LEU A 219 -15.91 17.88 10.72
CA LEU A 219 -16.38 18.29 9.39
C LEU A 219 -17.86 18.67 9.34
N THR A 220 -18.68 18.09 10.24
CA THR A 220 -20.11 18.34 10.31
C THR A 220 -20.51 19.36 11.35
N GLY A 221 -19.56 20.08 11.97
CA GLY A 221 -19.82 21.12 12.96
C GLY A 221 -20.26 20.60 14.33
N LYS A 222 -20.18 19.28 14.56
CA LYS A 222 -20.53 18.63 15.85
C LYS A 222 -19.33 18.69 16.81
N TYR A 223 -18.89 19.91 17.13
CA TYR A 223 -17.60 20.16 17.82
C TYR A 223 -17.51 19.51 19.21
N GLU A 224 -18.62 19.52 19.99
CA GLU A 224 -18.64 18.85 21.29
C GLU A 224 -18.44 17.33 21.17
N GLN A 225 -18.99 16.73 20.12
CA GLN A 225 -18.85 15.32 19.86
C GLN A 225 -17.43 15.00 19.36
N ALA A 226 -16.91 15.84 18.47
CA ALA A 226 -15.53 15.74 17.99
C ALA A 226 -14.54 15.79 19.15
N GLU A 227 -14.75 16.73 20.09
CA GLU A 227 -13.91 16.88 21.28
C GLU A 227 -13.89 15.60 22.12
N LYS A 228 -15.06 15.00 22.42
CA LYS A 228 -15.15 13.74 23.16
C LYS A 228 -14.39 12.59 22.50
N TYR A 229 -14.41 12.52 21.18
CA TYR A 229 -13.68 11.51 20.44
C TYR A 229 -12.18 11.82 20.42
N TYR A 230 -11.77 13.09 20.16
CA TYR A 230 -10.37 13.47 20.21
C TYR A 230 -9.74 13.25 21.59
N GLN A 231 -10.44 13.52 22.68
CA GLN A 231 -9.95 13.20 24.03
C GLN A 231 -9.61 11.71 24.18
N LYS A 232 -10.44 10.81 23.62
CA LYS A 232 -10.14 9.37 23.63
C LYS A 232 -8.92 9.02 22.78
N VAL A 233 -8.80 9.62 21.58
CA VAL A 233 -7.65 9.43 20.69
C VAL A 233 -6.36 9.93 21.36
N LEU A 234 -6.40 11.13 21.95
CA LEU A 234 -5.26 11.74 22.62
C LEU A 234 -4.79 10.98 23.87
N ALA A 235 -5.69 10.21 24.50
CA ALA A 235 -5.37 9.36 25.65
C ALA A 235 -4.72 8.02 25.27
N GLN A 236 -4.74 7.61 24.01
CA GLN A 236 -4.19 6.33 23.52
C GLN A 236 -2.83 6.54 22.85
N SER A 237 -2.80 6.60 21.53
CA SER A 237 -1.60 6.74 20.70
C SER A 237 -1.78 7.88 19.70
N PRO A 238 -1.72 9.14 20.16
CA PRO A 238 -1.98 10.28 19.30
C PRO A 238 -0.85 10.51 18.30
N THR A 239 -1.23 10.86 17.08
CA THR A 239 -0.32 11.36 16.05
C THR A 239 -0.25 12.89 16.09
N PRO A 240 0.75 13.53 15.46
CA PRO A 240 0.76 14.99 15.28
C PRO A 240 -0.52 15.53 14.65
N THR A 241 -1.07 14.84 13.67
CA THR A 241 -2.35 15.21 13.01
C THR A 241 -3.54 15.14 13.97
N ASP A 242 -3.55 14.20 14.94
CA ASP A 242 -4.61 14.14 15.95
C ASP A 242 -4.59 15.38 16.85
N TYR A 243 -3.40 15.82 17.26
CA TYR A 243 -3.25 17.06 18.03
C TYR A 243 -3.67 18.28 17.21
N LEU A 244 -3.33 18.35 15.91
CA LEU A 244 -3.74 19.41 15.02
C LEU A 244 -5.27 19.50 14.94
N ASN A 245 -5.93 18.41 14.59
CA ASN A 245 -7.38 18.36 14.42
C ASN A 245 -8.14 18.59 15.73
N ALA A 246 -7.61 18.07 16.85
CA ALA A 246 -8.12 18.39 18.18
C ALA A 246 -7.94 19.88 18.50
N GLY A 247 -6.83 20.49 18.06
CA GLY A 247 -6.59 21.93 18.16
C GLY A 247 -7.64 22.73 17.37
N HIS A 248 -7.94 22.33 16.13
CA HIS A 248 -9.02 22.95 15.34
C HIS A 248 -10.38 22.84 16.05
N THR A 249 -10.66 21.69 16.63
CA THR A 249 -11.90 21.46 17.39
C THR A 249 -12.00 22.42 18.58
N ALA A 250 -10.94 22.55 19.37
CA ALA A 250 -10.88 23.48 20.52
C ALA A 250 -10.99 24.95 20.09
N TRP A 251 -10.33 25.34 19.01
CA TRP A 251 -10.41 26.69 18.47
C TRP A 251 -11.84 27.05 18.06
N LEU A 252 -12.51 26.16 17.31
CA LEU A 252 -13.89 26.37 16.87
C LEU A 252 -14.90 26.42 18.02
N GLN A 253 -14.52 25.88 19.19
CA GLN A 253 -15.32 26.00 20.43
C GLN A 253 -14.96 27.25 21.26
N GLY A 254 -13.99 28.07 20.81
CA GLY A 254 -13.50 29.23 21.55
C GLY A 254 -12.52 28.93 22.67
N HIS A 255 -12.05 27.67 22.80
CA HIS A 255 -11.07 27.25 23.79
C HIS A 255 -9.63 27.51 23.32
N ILE A 256 -9.29 28.79 23.11
CA ILE A 256 -8.06 29.22 22.43
C ILE A 256 -6.79 28.73 23.11
N ALA A 257 -6.71 28.84 24.43
CA ALA A 257 -5.52 28.38 25.18
C ALA A 257 -5.25 26.89 25.01
N GLU A 258 -6.32 26.08 24.99
CA GLU A 258 -6.23 24.63 24.76
C GLU A 258 -5.85 24.33 23.31
N ALA A 259 -6.43 25.01 22.36
CA ALA A 259 -6.09 24.90 20.94
C ALA A 259 -4.60 25.14 20.70
N VAL A 260 -4.05 26.24 21.22
CA VAL A 260 -2.62 26.58 21.12
C VAL A 260 -1.75 25.50 21.77
N SER A 261 -2.13 24.98 22.93
CA SER A 261 -1.42 23.88 23.59
C SER A 261 -1.38 22.62 22.75
N ARG A 262 -2.50 22.28 22.07
CA ARG A 262 -2.59 21.12 21.18
C ARG A 262 -1.79 21.32 19.91
N TYR A 263 -1.84 22.51 19.31
CA TYR A 263 -1.04 22.86 18.13
C TYR A 263 0.47 22.74 18.43
N ARG A 264 0.93 23.20 19.59
CA ARG A 264 2.33 23.02 19.98
C ARG A 264 2.75 21.55 20.11
N LYS A 265 1.85 20.67 20.52
CA LYS A 265 2.11 19.22 20.56
C LYS A 265 2.09 18.56 19.18
N SER A 266 1.44 19.18 18.18
CA SER A 266 1.50 18.72 16.79
C SER A 266 2.81 19.07 16.11
N LEU A 267 3.57 20.03 16.69
CA LEU A 267 4.84 20.55 16.15
C LEU A 267 5.98 19.55 16.38
N ASN A 268 6.23 18.64 15.44
CA ASN A 268 7.53 17.98 15.35
C ASN A 268 8.56 18.80 14.56
N ASN A 269 8.11 19.81 13.78
CA ASN A 269 8.90 20.81 13.06
C ASN A 269 7.99 22.00 12.72
N GLU A 270 8.40 23.22 13.08
CA GLU A 270 7.61 24.46 12.90
C GLU A 270 7.10 24.67 11.46
N THR A 271 7.89 24.30 10.47
CA THR A 271 7.54 24.41 9.05
C THR A 271 6.38 23.49 8.65
N HIS A 272 6.25 22.31 9.24
CA HIS A 272 5.18 21.37 8.90
C HIS A 272 3.81 21.84 9.37
N THR A 273 3.70 22.38 10.57
CA THR A 273 2.37 22.76 11.12
C THR A 273 1.78 23.99 10.44
N LEU A 274 2.61 24.96 10.06
CA LEU A 274 2.15 26.11 9.28
C LEU A 274 1.63 25.68 7.89
N ASN A 275 2.23 24.68 7.29
CA ASN A 275 1.76 24.11 6.03
C ASN A 275 0.43 23.36 6.20
N PHE A 276 0.25 22.58 7.27
CA PHE A 276 -1.00 21.88 7.54
C PHE A 276 -2.17 22.82 7.80
N ILE A 277 -1.98 23.94 8.55
CA ILE A 277 -3.04 24.94 8.73
C ILE A 277 -3.42 25.54 7.38
N LYS A 278 -2.47 25.70 6.46
CA LYS A 278 -2.74 26.19 5.12
C LYS A 278 -3.50 25.17 4.27
N GLU A 279 -3.21 23.89 4.43
CA GLU A 279 -3.95 22.80 3.77
C GLU A 279 -5.38 22.70 4.30
N ASP A 280 -5.60 22.94 5.60
CA ASP A 280 -6.91 22.89 6.23
C ASP A 280 -7.66 24.24 6.17
N GLU A 281 -7.09 25.26 5.54
CA GLU A 281 -7.67 26.61 5.48
C GLU A 281 -9.09 26.64 4.92
N ASP A 282 -9.34 25.90 3.86
CA ASP A 282 -10.67 25.81 3.24
C ASP A 282 -11.69 25.15 4.18
N LEU A 283 -11.29 24.15 4.93
CA LEU A 283 -12.11 23.51 5.94
C LEU A 283 -12.49 24.47 7.06
N LEU A 284 -11.49 25.19 7.59
CA LEU A 284 -11.66 26.13 8.69
C LEU A 284 -12.54 27.32 8.27
N LYS A 285 -12.39 27.81 7.03
CA LYS A 285 -13.28 28.84 6.46
C LYS A 285 -14.73 28.36 6.34
N ARG A 286 -14.95 27.12 5.89
CA ARG A 286 -16.29 26.51 5.86
C ARG A 286 -16.90 26.36 7.24
N ALA A 287 -16.07 26.15 8.25
CA ALA A 287 -16.47 26.11 9.65
C ALA A 287 -16.77 27.50 10.26
N GLY A 288 -16.59 28.56 9.48
CA GLY A 288 -16.94 29.92 9.84
C GLY A 288 -15.80 30.80 10.33
N LEU A 289 -14.53 30.33 10.25
CA LEU A 289 -13.37 31.16 10.60
C LEU A 289 -13.09 32.20 9.52
N THR A 290 -12.76 33.42 9.98
CA THR A 290 -12.34 34.52 9.12
C THR A 290 -10.83 34.43 8.78
N ASN A 291 -10.39 35.24 7.81
CA ASN A 291 -8.94 35.37 7.54
C ASN A 291 -8.18 35.94 8.75
N GLU A 292 -8.84 36.73 9.59
CA GLU A 292 -8.26 37.26 10.84
C GLU A 292 -8.06 36.16 11.87
N ASP A 293 -9.04 35.26 12.02
CA ASP A 293 -8.92 34.09 12.90
C ASP A 293 -7.75 33.19 12.45
N LEU A 294 -7.63 32.94 11.17
CA LEU A 294 -6.52 32.16 10.59
C LEU A 294 -5.16 32.83 10.77
N ALA A 295 -5.11 34.17 10.72
CA ALA A 295 -3.89 34.90 11.03
C ALA A 295 -3.55 34.76 12.53
N MET A 296 -4.51 34.93 13.43
CA MET A 296 -4.31 34.70 14.86
C MET A 296 -3.87 33.27 15.20
N MET A 297 -4.41 32.26 14.50
CA MET A 297 -3.95 30.87 14.65
C MET A 297 -2.47 30.72 14.28
N ARG A 298 -2.04 31.32 13.18
CA ARG A 298 -0.64 31.30 12.72
C ARG A 298 0.28 32.04 13.68
N ASP A 299 -0.13 33.22 14.14
CA ASP A 299 0.64 34.02 15.10
C ASP A 299 0.80 33.30 16.44
N ALA A 300 -0.26 32.62 16.92
CA ALA A 300 -0.22 31.84 18.15
C ALA A 300 0.74 30.63 18.09
N LEU A 301 1.14 30.21 16.91
CA LEU A 301 2.10 29.12 16.68
C LEU A 301 3.53 29.61 16.47
N SER A 302 3.72 30.88 16.16
CA SER A 302 5.05 31.48 15.96
C SER A 302 5.70 31.99 17.27
N ILE A 303 4.99 31.88 18.37
CA ILE A 303 5.45 32.21 19.73
C ILE A 303 5.81 30.91 20.49
#